data_ca9ff19330fef5a55b9f85dba3bad407
#
_entry.id   ca9ff19330fef5a55b9f85dba3bad407
#
_cell.length_a   1.000
_cell.length_b   1.000
_cell.length_c   1.000
_cell.angle_alpha   90.00
_cell.angle_beta   90.00
_cell.angle_gamma   90.00
#
_symmetry.space_group_name_H-M   'P 1'
#
loop_
_entity.id
_entity.type
_entity.pdbx_description
1 polymer ?
#
loop_
_entity_poly.entity_id
_entity_poly.type
_entity_poly.pdbx_seq_one_letter_code
_entity_poly.pdbx_strand_id
1 'polypeptide(L)'
;MSCKTCCIKQHKLRPFHQVQKWNGRFFEDFTLWLVGLVLHLGHARAPCPAGEGSWEDAASHVDDEWEDIEESHRLAHLNPPDNRNYLTVVDTGSVHFCNVQYCNCPGSEDSHLQLTMASLFPAMTKAPRMAFTFQVLDDFIRDNVECGTSTMNYYSKL
;
A
#
# COMPACT_ATOMS: atom_id res chain seq x y z
N MET A 1 1.21 -16.72 -15.33
CA MET A 1 1.58 -15.29 -15.52
C MET A 1 0.30 -14.48 -15.62
N SER A 2 0.20 -13.39 -14.90
CA SER A 2 -0.99 -12.53 -14.88
C SER A 2 -0.64 -11.18 -15.51
N CYS A 3 -1.53 -10.64 -16.34
CA CYS A 3 -1.36 -9.28 -16.88
C CYS A 3 -1.63 -8.23 -15.76
N LYS A 4 -1.20 -6.98 -15.98
CA LYS A 4 -1.36 -5.86 -15.05
C LYS A 4 -2.80 -5.72 -14.52
N THR A 5 -3.78 -5.68 -15.42
CA THR A 5 -5.20 -5.55 -15.06
C THR A 5 -5.70 -6.73 -14.24
N CYS A 6 -5.30 -7.96 -14.57
CA CYS A 6 -5.65 -9.14 -13.80
C CYS A 6 -5.01 -9.13 -12.41
N CYS A 7 -3.73 -8.69 -12.32
CA CYS A 7 -3.02 -8.53 -11.07
C CYS A 7 -3.76 -7.55 -10.14
N ILE A 8 -4.12 -6.37 -10.62
CA ILE A 8 -4.88 -5.37 -9.84
C ILE A 8 -6.21 -5.95 -9.35
N LYS A 9 -6.97 -6.63 -10.23
CA LYS A 9 -8.26 -7.22 -9.85
C LYS A 9 -8.12 -8.28 -8.76
N GLN A 10 -7.11 -9.14 -8.86
CA GLN A 10 -6.86 -10.21 -7.89
C GLN A 10 -6.40 -9.66 -6.52
N HIS A 11 -5.61 -8.57 -6.53
CA HIS A 11 -5.03 -8.01 -5.31
C HIS A 11 -5.86 -6.87 -4.68
N LYS A 12 -6.98 -6.50 -5.28
CA LYS A 12 -7.88 -5.46 -4.73
C LYS A 12 -8.31 -5.75 -3.27
N LEU A 13 -8.50 -7.02 -2.93
CA LEU A 13 -8.86 -7.46 -1.57
C LEU A 13 -7.65 -7.82 -0.70
N ARG A 14 -6.45 -7.90 -1.28
CA ARG A 14 -5.20 -8.25 -0.59
C ARG A 14 -4.09 -7.28 -1.00
N PRO A 15 -4.19 -6.01 -0.62
CA PRO A 15 -3.29 -4.95 -1.09
C PRO A 15 -1.86 -5.07 -0.56
N PHE A 16 -1.63 -5.87 0.48
CA PHE A 16 -0.31 -6.08 1.11
C PHE A 16 0.34 -7.40 0.69
N HIS A 17 -0.16 -8.04 -0.37
CA HIS A 17 0.48 -9.22 -0.92
C HIS A 17 1.80 -8.83 -1.61
N GLN A 18 2.85 -9.58 -1.32
CA GLN A 18 4.09 -9.51 -2.07
C GLN A 18 3.88 -10.16 -3.44
N VAL A 19 4.31 -9.49 -4.47
CA VAL A 19 4.21 -9.97 -5.86
C VAL A 19 5.60 -10.00 -6.48
N GLN A 20 5.77 -10.87 -7.44
CA GLN A 20 7.01 -11.00 -8.20
C GLN A 20 6.75 -10.80 -9.69
N LYS A 21 7.65 -10.09 -10.35
CA LYS A 21 7.65 -9.88 -11.79
C LYS A 21 8.76 -10.71 -12.43
N TRP A 22 8.44 -11.36 -13.54
CA TRP A 22 9.41 -12.02 -14.38
C TRP A 22 10.14 -10.99 -15.24
N ASN A 23 11.46 -10.89 -15.10
CA ASN A 23 12.31 -9.93 -15.85
C ASN A 23 13.00 -10.55 -17.10
N GLY A 24 12.57 -11.74 -17.53
CA GLY A 24 13.18 -12.48 -18.63
C GLY A 24 14.23 -13.52 -18.22
N ARG A 25 14.78 -13.43 -16.99
CA ARG A 25 15.79 -14.35 -16.43
C ARG A 25 15.38 -14.96 -15.11
N PHE A 26 14.81 -14.17 -14.20
CA PHE A 26 14.39 -14.61 -12.87
C PHE A 26 13.18 -13.81 -12.40
N PHE A 27 12.56 -14.24 -11.31
CA PHE A 27 11.51 -13.49 -10.63
C PHE A 27 12.17 -12.47 -9.69
N GLU A 28 11.80 -11.21 -9.83
CA GLU A 28 12.19 -10.11 -8.95
C GLU A 28 11.02 -9.65 -8.11
N ASP A 29 11.29 -9.21 -6.90
CA ASP A 29 10.27 -8.67 -6.02
C ASP A 29 9.72 -7.37 -6.61
N PHE A 30 8.39 -7.26 -6.60
CA PHE A 30 7.69 -6.14 -7.20
C PHE A 30 6.59 -5.65 -6.28
N THR A 31 6.21 -4.40 -6.38
CA THR A 31 5.23 -3.77 -5.50
C THR A 31 3.94 -3.43 -6.22
N LEU A 32 2.81 -3.61 -5.52
CA LEU A 32 1.49 -3.40 -6.12
C LEU A 32 1.20 -1.93 -6.45
N TRP A 33 1.85 -0.98 -5.77
CA TRP A 33 1.69 0.43 -6.09
C TRP A 33 2.31 0.77 -7.47
N LEU A 34 3.42 0.13 -7.85
CA LEU A 34 4.02 0.26 -9.19
C LEU A 34 3.13 -0.33 -10.28
N VAL A 35 2.33 -1.35 -9.94
CA VAL A 35 1.29 -1.88 -10.85
C VAL A 35 0.14 -0.89 -11.01
N GLY A 36 0.03 0.13 -10.16
CA GLY A 36 -1.07 1.10 -10.15
C GLY A 36 -2.27 0.66 -9.30
N LEU A 37 -2.05 -0.23 -8.32
CA LEU A 37 -3.10 -0.54 -7.35
C LEU A 37 -3.38 0.68 -6.48
N VAL A 38 -4.64 1.10 -6.42
CA VAL A 38 -5.14 2.16 -5.54
C VAL A 38 -6.03 1.56 -4.46
N LEU A 39 -5.75 1.90 -3.22
CA LEU A 39 -6.57 1.55 -2.07
C LEU A 39 -7.65 2.60 -1.88
N HIS A 40 -8.86 2.30 -2.32
CA HIS A 40 -10.02 3.18 -2.10
C HIS A 40 -10.59 2.94 -0.71
N LEU A 41 -10.72 4.02 0.06
CA LEU A 41 -11.34 4.01 1.39
C LEU A 41 -12.79 4.49 1.26
N GLY A 42 -13.71 3.78 1.89
CA GLY A 42 -15.14 3.99 1.69
C GLY A 42 -15.70 3.24 0.48
N HIS A 43 -16.97 3.41 0.21
CA HIS A 43 -17.72 2.83 -0.93
C HIS A 43 -17.43 1.36 -1.22
N ALA A 44 -17.23 0.53 -0.18
CA ALA A 44 -16.85 -0.88 -0.31
C ALA A 44 -15.62 -1.11 -1.21
N ARG A 45 -14.62 -0.24 -1.10
CA ARG A 45 -13.39 -0.22 -1.90
C ARG A 45 -13.60 0.10 -3.39
N ALA A 46 -14.70 0.75 -3.72
CA ALA A 46 -14.91 1.35 -5.03
C ALA A 46 -14.40 2.80 -5.05
N PRO A 47 -14.04 3.35 -6.22
CA PRO A 47 -13.69 4.76 -6.35
C PRO A 47 -14.80 5.66 -5.80
N CYS A 48 -14.40 6.74 -5.12
CA CYS A 48 -15.34 7.72 -4.58
C CYS A 48 -15.99 8.53 -5.72
N PRO A 49 -17.31 8.59 -5.84
CA PRO A 49 -17.98 9.35 -6.90
C PRO A 49 -17.81 10.87 -6.76
N ALA A 50 -17.50 11.36 -5.56
CA ALA A 50 -17.21 12.78 -5.33
C ALA A 50 -15.74 13.13 -5.53
N GLY A 51 -14.87 12.16 -5.80
CA GLY A 51 -13.47 12.35 -6.07
C GLY A 51 -13.25 12.75 -7.53
N GLU A 52 -13.35 14.01 -7.85
CA GLU A 52 -12.65 14.62 -8.98
C GLU A 52 -11.16 14.72 -8.62
N GLY A 53 -10.46 13.68 -8.68
CA GLY A 53 -9.02 13.69 -8.38
C GLY A 53 -8.33 12.75 -9.34
N SER A 54 -7.93 13.24 -10.42
CA SER A 54 -6.74 13.05 -11.28
C SER A 54 -5.74 11.95 -10.90
N TRP A 55 -6.20 10.82 -10.39
CA TRP A 55 -5.35 9.62 -10.33
C TRP A 55 -5.29 8.92 -11.72
N GLU A 56 -6.16 9.32 -12.65
CA GLU A 56 -6.05 8.93 -14.07
C GLU A 56 -4.73 9.44 -14.67
N ASP A 57 -4.21 10.57 -14.21
CA ASP A 57 -2.91 11.09 -14.65
C ASP A 57 -1.72 10.25 -14.15
N ALA A 58 -1.85 9.58 -13.01
CA ALA A 58 -0.81 8.68 -12.52
C ALA A 58 -0.84 7.31 -13.22
N ALA A 59 -2.00 6.90 -13.76
CA ALA A 59 -2.15 5.64 -14.50
C ALA A 59 -1.87 5.79 -16.01
N SER A 60 -1.99 7.00 -16.55
CA SER A 60 -1.83 7.26 -17.99
C SER A 60 -0.39 7.38 -18.46
N HIS A 61 0.59 7.47 -17.55
CA HIS A 61 2.01 7.51 -17.89
C HIS A 61 2.75 6.17 -17.75
N VAL A 62 2.03 5.10 -17.49
CA VAL A 62 2.63 3.77 -17.59
C VAL A 62 2.19 3.19 -18.92
N ASP A 63 2.89 3.60 -19.99
CA ASP A 63 2.78 2.96 -21.28
C ASP A 63 2.82 1.44 -21.13
N ASP A 64 2.00 0.75 -21.93
CA ASP A 64 1.83 -0.70 -21.93
C ASP A 64 3.10 -1.46 -22.41
N GLU A 65 4.17 -0.74 -22.64
CA GLU A 65 5.51 -1.27 -22.93
C GLU A 65 6.24 -1.49 -21.60
N TRP A 66 6.40 -2.76 -21.28
CA TRP A 66 7.32 -3.24 -20.25
C TRP A 66 8.76 -3.05 -20.79
N GLU A 67 9.14 -1.81 -21.10
CA GLU A 67 10.52 -1.51 -21.45
C GLU A 67 11.43 -1.76 -20.26
N ASP A 68 12.63 -2.25 -20.56
CA ASP A 68 13.67 -2.61 -19.62
C ASP A 68 13.89 -1.49 -18.59
N ILE A 69 13.35 -1.72 -17.41
CA ILE A 69 13.50 -0.82 -16.28
C ILE A 69 14.95 -0.96 -15.80
N GLU A 70 15.76 0.04 -16.09
CA GLU A 70 17.15 0.13 -15.70
C GLU A 70 17.37 -0.10 -14.20
N GLU A 71 18.59 -0.44 -13.84
CA GLU A 71 19.07 -0.79 -12.49
C GLU A 71 18.64 0.18 -11.37
N SER A 72 18.29 1.41 -11.70
CA SER A 72 17.72 2.42 -10.78
C SER A 72 16.39 1.99 -10.15
N HIS A 73 15.61 1.13 -10.81
CA HIS A 73 14.33 0.63 -10.29
C HIS A 73 14.44 -0.54 -9.32
N ARG A 74 15.61 -1.17 -9.19
CA ARG A 74 15.83 -2.23 -8.18
C ARG A 74 15.68 -1.74 -6.75
N LEU A 75 15.89 -0.45 -6.53
CA LEU A 75 15.71 0.19 -5.22
C LEU A 75 14.37 0.94 -5.09
N ALA A 76 13.56 0.99 -6.13
CA ALA A 76 12.28 1.72 -6.12
C ALA A 76 11.27 1.13 -5.13
N HIS A 77 11.37 -0.16 -4.80
CA HIS A 77 10.55 -0.78 -3.76
C HIS A 77 10.97 -0.38 -2.34
N LEU A 78 12.21 0.10 -2.17
CA LEU A 78 12.75 0.59 -0.89
C LEU A 78 12.64 2.10 -0.74
N ASN A 79 12.43 2.82 -1.85
CA ASN A 79 12.31 4.27 -1.83
C ASN A 79 10.84 4.66 -1.92
N PRO A 80 10.36 5.56 -1.05
CA PRO A 80 9.02 6.08 -1.17
C PRO A 80 8.86 6.78 -2.53
N PRO A 81 7.69 6.65 -3.17
CA PRO A 81 7.41 7.37 -4.40
C PRO A 81 7.52 8.89 -4.14
N ASP A 82 8.05 9.64 -5.11
CA ASP A 82 8.16 11.11 -5.02
C ASP A 82 6.79 11.80 -4.88
N ASN A 83 5.72 11.09 -5.19
CA ASN A 83 4.36 11.57 -5.02
C ASN A 83 3.97 11.62 -3.54
N ARG A 84 3.57 12.79 -3.08
CA ARG A 84 3.18 13.06 -1.68
C ARG A 84 1.90 12.36 -1.20
N ASN A 85 1.21 11.63 -2.06
CA ASN A 85 -0.10 11.01 -1.81
C ASN A 85 -0.03 9.51 -1.49
N TYR A 86 1.12 8.99 -1.11
CA TYR A 86 1.24 7.60 -0.66
C TYR A 86 1.06 7.47 0.86
N LEU A 87 0.58 6.31 1.25
CA LEU A 87 0.52 5.84 2.63
C LEU A 87 1.54 4.73 2.82
N THR A 88 2.40 4.85 3.83
CA THR A 88 3.25 3.75 4.25
C THR A 88 2.46 2.83 5.17
N VAL A 89 2.30 1.57 4.79
CA VAL A 89 1.61 0.57 5.60
C VAL A 89 2.61 -0.46 6.10
N VAL A 90 2.65 -0.63 7.41
CA VAL A 90 3.46 -1.65 8.08
C VAL A 90 2.61 -2.88 8.33
N ASP A 91 3.02 -4.01 7.78
CA ASP A 91 2.38 -5.32 7.96
C ASP A 91 3.39 -6.33 8.53
N THR A 92 2.92 -7.49 8.97
CA THR A 92 3.74 -8.54 9.62
C THR A 92 4.90 -9.06 8.78
N GLY A 93 4.84 -8.91 7.47
CA GLY A 93 5.85 -9.43 6.55
C GLY A 93 6.73 -8.37 5.90
N SER A 94 6.31 -7.11 5.89
CA SER A 94 7.03 -6.04 5.20
C SER A 94 6.38 -4.67 5.33
N VAL A 95 7.07 -3.66 4.83
CA VAL A 95 6.57 -2.28 4.70
C VAL A 95 6.12 -2.07 3.25
N HIS A 96 4.89 -1.58 3.08
CA HIS A 96 4.27 -1.34 1.77
C HIS A 96 4.03 0.15 1.55
N PHE A 97 4.31 0.61 0.34
CA PHE A 97 3.83 1.92 -0.12
C PHE A 97 2.52 1.72 -0.88
N CYS A 98 1.51 2.47 -0.53
CA CYS A 98 0.17 2.34 -1.09
C CYS A 98 -0.33 3.67 -1.63
N ASN A 99 -0.85 3.68 -2.85
CA ASN A 99 -1.66 4.78 -3.31
C ASN A 99 -3.02 4.69 -2.61
N VAL A 100 -3.41 5.73 -1.89
CA VAL A 100 -4.65 5.77 -1.12
C VAL A 100 -5.55 6.89 -1.60
N GLN A 101 -6.81 6.57 -1.82
CA GLN A 101 -7.84 7.54 -2.12
C GLN A 101 -8.90 7.54 -1.02
N TYR A 102 -9.04 8.66 -0.35
CA TYR A 102 -10.05 8.88 0.69
C TYR A 102 -11.40 9.22 0.07
N CYS A 103 -12.46 8.89 0.79
CA CYS A 103 -13.79 9.34 0.44
C CYS A 103 -13.97 10.81 0.84
N ASN A 104 -14.43 11.65 -0.10
CA ASN A 104 -14.68 13.07 0.09
C ASN A 104 -16.17 13.42 -0.07
N CYS A 105 -17.06 12.44 0.02
CA CYS A 105 -18.51 12.69 -0.04
C CYS A 105 -18.97 13.55 1.13
N PRO A 106 -20.02 14.38 0.96
CA PRO A 106 -20.64 15.08 2.09
C PRO A 106 -21.07 14.09 3.18
N GLY A 107 -20.59 14.30 4.41
CA GLY A 107 -20.83 13.41 5.54
C GLY A 107 -19.88 12.20 5.62
N SER A 108 -18.80 12.14 4.82
CA SER A 108 -17.77 11.13 4.99
C SER A 108 -17.01 11.35 6.30
N GLU A 109 -16.53 10.24 6.86
CA GLU A 109 -15.69 10.25 8.05
C GLU A 109 -14.31 10.87 7.78
N ASP A 110 -13.64 11.31 8.83
CA ASP A 110 -12.26 11.80 8.77
C ASP A 110 -11.29 10.73 8.25
N SER A 111 -10.20 11.16 7.62
CA SER A 111 -9.21 10.26 6.98
C SER A 111 -8.70 9.15 7.91
N HIS A 112 -8.47 9.45 9.19
CA HIS A 112 -8.00 8.46 10.16
C HIS A 112 -9.07 7.42 10.50
N LEU A 113 -10.35 7.82 10.54
CA LEU A 113 -11.47 6.90 10.75
C LEU A 113 -11.68 5.99 9.52
N GLN A 114 -11.58 6.55 8.32
CA GLN A 114 -11.65 5.77 7.08
C GLN A 114 -10.57 4.68 7.04
N LEU A 115 -9.33 4.98 7.49
CA LEU A 115 -8.26 3.99 7.61
C LEU A 115 -8.61 2.91 8.62
N THR A 116 -9.12 3.31 9.79
CA THR A 116 -9.53 2.35 10.85
C THR A 116 -10.63 1.41 10.35
N MET A 117 -11.60 1.93 9.61
CA MET A 117 -12.65 1.12 8.98
C MET A 117 -12.09 0.18 7.90
N ALA A 118 -10.96 0.51 7.29
CA ALA A 118 -10.24 -0.35 6.36
C ALA A 118 -9.27 -1.34 7.04
N SER A 119 -9.36 -1.49 8.36
CA SER A 119 -8.49 -2.34 9.18
C SER A 119 -7.02 -1.88 9.21
N LEU A 120 -6.81 -0.58 9.13
CA LEU A 120 -5.52 0.07 9.24
C LEU A 120 -5.52 1.04 10.42
N PHE A 121 -4.58 0.88 11.34
CA PHE A 121 -4.40 1.78 12.47
C PHE A 121 -3.49 2.94 12.07
N PRO A 122 -4.00 4.19 11.97
CA PRO A 122 -3.19 5.32 11.55
C PRO A 122 -2.20 5.73 12.66
N ALA A 123 -0.96 6.03 12.29
CA ALA A 123 0.05 6.51 13.24
C ALA A 123 -0.23 7.92 13.76
N MET A 124 -1.05 8.69 13.04
CA MET A 124 -1.48 10.03 13.44
C MET A 124 -2.89 10.32 12.93
N THR A 125 -3.61 11.20 13.64
CA THR A 125 -4.99 11.53 13.31
C THR A 125 -5.11 12.58 12.19
N LYS A 126 -4.16 13.51 12.11
CA LYS A 126 -4.15 14.54 11.07
C LYS A 126 -3.24 14.13 9.91
N ALA A 127 -3.80 14.08 8.70
CA ALA A 127 -3.09 13.74 7.48
C ALA A 127 -2.20 12.50 7.62
N PRO A 128 -2.76 11.32 7.92
CA PRO A 128 -1.99 10.11 8.19
C PRO A 128 -1.18 9.70 6.96
N ARG A 129 0.14 9.57 7.13
CA ARG A 129 1.07 9.09 6.11
C ARG A 129 1.63 7.71 6.40
N MET A 130 1.36 7.21 7.61
CA MET A 130 1.76 5.89 8.04
C MET A 130 0.60 5.23 8.77
N ALA A 131 0.41 3.94 8.53
CA ALA A 131 -0.56 3.12 9.22
C ALA A 131 0.02 1.71 9.46
N PHE A 132 -0.56 1.04 10.43
CA PHE A 132 -0.23 -0.34 10.80
C PHE A 132 -1.42 -1.22 10.51
N THR A 133 -1.21 -2.45 10.03
CA THR A 133 -2.29 -3.43 10.04
C THR A 133 -2.60 -3.82 11.48
N PHE A 134 -3.86 -4.14 11.79
CA PHE A 134 -4.18 -4.66 13.12
C PHE A 134 -3.45 -5.97 13.41
N GLN A 135 -3.14 -6.72 12.38
CA GLN A 135 -2.39 -7.97 12.50
C GLN A 135 -0.96 -7.75 13.02
N VAL A 136 -0.25 -6.73 12.53
CA VAL A 136 1.09 -6.41 13.04
C VAL A 136 1.05 -5.89 14.48
N LEU A 137 -0.01 -5.16 14.84
CA LEU A 137 -0.18 -4.69 16.22
C LEU A 137 -0.46 -5.85 17.18
N ASP A 138 -1.29 -6.79 16.81
CA ASP A 138 -1.57 -7.99 17.59
C ASP A 138 -0.32 -8.86 17.75
N ASP A 139 0.46 -9.02 16.69
CA ASP A 139 1.71 -9.75 16.69
C ASP A 139 2.77 -9.08 17.59
N PHE A 140 2.88 -7.76 17.50
CA PHE A 140 3.75 -6.98 18.40
C PHE A 140 3.34 -7.12 19.86
N ILE A 141 2.05 -7.02 20.19
CA ILE A 141 1.56 -7.16 21.57
C ILE A 141 1.92 -8.54 22.10
N ARG A 142 1.73 -9.60 21.32
CA ARG A 142 2.09 -10.96 21.68
C ARG A 142 3.60 -11.11 21.94
N ASP A 143 4.43 -10.63 21.00
CA ASP A 143 5.89 -10.70 21.12
C ASP A 143 6.42 -9.87 22.31
N ASN A 144 5.78 -8.74 22.60
CA ASN A 144 6.10 -7.92 23.76
C ASN A 144 5.75 -8.62 25.07
N VAL A 145 4.56 -9.21 25.18
CA VAL A 145 4.08 -9.88 26.40
C VAL A 145 4.84 -11.20 26.66
N GLU A 146 5.07 -12.00 25.64
CA GLU A 146 5.69 -13.33 25.77
C GLU A 146 7.21 -13.26 25.84
N CYS A 147 7.84 -12.38 25.06
CA CYS A 147 9.29 -12.32 24.89
C CYS A 147 9.92 -11.03 25.43
N GLY A 148 9.13 -10.07 25.90
CA GLY A 148 9.64 -8.77 26.37
C GLY A 148 10.27 -7.94 25.25
N THR A 149 9.89 -8.17 23.97
CA THR A 149 10.46 -7.50 22.82
C THR A 149 10.12 -6.02 22.82
N SER A 150 11.14 -5.17 22.76
CA SER A 150 10.92 -3.71 22.64
C SER A 150 10.39 -3.35 21.24
N THR A 151 9.71 -2.21 21.13
CA THR A 151 9.20 -1.68 19.86
C THR A 151 10.29 -1.58 18.79
N MET A 152 11.50 -1.11 19.17
CA MET A 152 12.62 -0.98 18.24
C MET A 152 13.11 -2.34 17.73
N ASN A 153 13.20 -3.32 18.62
CA ASN A 153 13.62 -4.68 18.24
C ASN A 153 12.57 -5.37 17.36
N TYR A 154 11.29 -5.13 17.63
CA TYR A 154 10.23 -5.65 16.79
C TYR A 154 10.25 -5.03 15.39
N TYR A 155 10.37 -3.70 15.30
CA TYR A 155 10.42 -3.00 14.03
C TYR A 155 11.63 -3.40 13.16
N SER A 156 12.76 -3.75 13.77
CA SER A 156 13.95 -4.20 13.04
C SER A 156 13.84 -5.63 12.48
N LYS A 157 12.80 -6.38 12.82
CA LYS A 157 12.50 -7.70 12.25
C LYS A 157 11.63 -7.62 10.98
N LEU A 158 10.89 -6.51 10.79
CA LEU A 158 10.00 -6.30 9.64
C LEU A 158 10.79 -5.88 8.40
#